data_eb29ebf18b64c0b158e89cfff165a6ab
#
_entry.id   eb29ebf18b64c0b158e89cfff165a6ab
#
_cell.length_a   1.000
_cell.length_b   1.000
_cell.length_c   1.000
_cell.angle_alpha   90.00
_cell.angle_beta   90.00
_cell.angle_gamma   90.00
#
_symmetry.space_group_name_H-M   'P 1'
#
loop_
_entity.id
_entity.type
_entity.pdbx_description
1 polymer ?
#
loop_
_entity_poly.entity_id
_entity_poly.type
_entity_poly.pdbx_seq_one_letter_code
_entity_poly.pdbx_strand_id
1 'polypeptide(L)'
;MEKKIGKLSIRVLLNTHRRNDCEIYPLIIRVVYHRRKSEYSLGWKIHTSNFSADRERVVYSSTGNLKRKDLGLINDAISQERERLLKIFAFLQQNMPGFSLSQLMDKYRMERNLRYVDAFIVREIERLRQEGRSGTAGLYLSGLYSLRRFLRGQKITFRELTYCFLTDYIHFLRMRGISENTVNMYIRNLRAVYNKAQKQGINMGCESPFRELKLQTQETAKRALCKHDIARIVSVDLSSEPLLDRARDLFMFSFYARGM
;
A
#
# COMPACT_ATOMS: atom_id res chain seq x y z
N MET A 1 35.20 -8.37 25.21
CA MET A 1 34.01 -9.17 25.49
C MET A 1 33.24 -9.34 24.19
N GLU A 2 33.44 -10.44 23.47
CA GLU A 2 32.65 -10.76 22.28
C GLU A 2 31.21 -11.03 22.69
N LYS A 3 30.30 -10.14 22.33
CA LYS A 3 28.87 -10.37 22.49
C LYS A 3 28.46 -11.57 21.63
N LYS A 4 28.15 -12.71 22.24
CA LYS A 4 27.56 -13.87 21.56
C LYS A 4 26.36 -13.38 20.76
N ILE A 5 26.52 -13.30 19.43
CA ILE A 5 25.46 -12.96 18.49
C ILE A 5 24.42 -14.06 18.58
N GLY A 6 23.23 -13.73 19.06
CA GLY A 6 22.15 -14.70 19.22
C GLY A 6 21.78 -15.31 17.86
N LYS A 7 21.79 -16.64 17.79
CA LYS A 7 21.48 -17.38 16.56
C LYS A 7 19.97 -17.30 16.29
N LEU A 8 19.57 -16.73 15.15
CA LEU A 8 18.19 -16.76 14.67
C LEU A 8 17.88 -18.16 14.12
N SER A 9 16.76 -18.74 14.54
CA SER A 9 16.23 -19.98 13.97
C SER A 9 14.87 -19.70 13.34
N ILE A 10 14.69 -20.07 12.07
CA ILE A 10 13.45 -19.93 11.30
C ILE A 10 13.06 -21.31 10.82
N ARG A 11 11.90 -21.82 11.30
CA ARG A 11 11.37 -23.12 10.91
C ARG A 11 9.96 -22.97 10.33
N VAL A 12 9.67 -23.81 9.34
CA VAL A 12 8.32 -23.93 8.75
C VAL A 12 7.70 -25.21 9.28
N LEU A 13 6.48 -25.11 9.81
CA LEU A 13 5.80 -26.19 10.53
C LEU A 13 4.31 -26.14 10.23
N LEU A 14 3.63 -27.27 10.44
CA LEU A 14 2.17 -27.30 10.59
C LEU A 14 1.80 -27.02 12.04
N ASN A 15 0.77 -26.19 12.26
CA ASN A 15 0.26 -25.91 13.60
C ASN A 15 -0.75 -26.99 14.00
N THR A 16 -0.27 -28.04 14.64
CA THR A 16 -1.06 -29.20 15.06
C THR A 16 -1.61 -29.08 16.50
N HIS A 17 -1.58 -27.90 17.11
CA HIS A 17 -2.02 -27.72 18.50
C HIS A 17 -3.51 -28.04 18.75
N ARG A 18 -4.35 -27.94 17.71
CA ARG A 18 -5.75 -28.34 17.80
C ARG A 18 -5.94 -29.57 16.91
N ARG A 19 -6.40 -30.68 17.51
CA ARG A 19 -6.80 -31.87 16.74
C ARG A 19 -7.86 -31.47 15.71
N ASN A 20 -7.70 -31.96 14.49
CA ASN A 20 -8.67 -31.81 13.43
C ASN A 20 -8.82 -33.17 12.73
N ASP A 21 -10.05 -33.70 12.70
CA ASP A 21 -10.36 -35.01 12.13
C ASP A 21 -9.99 -35.12 10.62
N CYS A 22 -9.91 -33.97 9.93
CA CYS A 22 -9.48 -33.91 8.54
C CYS A 22 -7.96 -33.84 8.35
N GLU A 23 -7.14 -33.87 9.42
CA GLU A 23 -5.67 -33.69 9.36
C GLU A 23 -5.16 -32.50 8.57
N ILE A 24 -5.96 -31.45 8.44
CA ILE A 24 -5.63 -30.20 7.72
C ILE A 24 -5.26 -29.11 8.73
N TYR A 25 -4.02 -28.65 8.69
CA TYR A 25 -3.48 -27.72 9.66
C TYR A 25 -2.93 -26.45 9.00
N PRO A 26 -2.95 -25.30 9.72
CA PRO A 26 -2.33 -24.08 9.22
C PRO A 26 -0.82 -24.22 9.08
N LEU A 27 -0.29 -23.78 7.92
CA LEU A 27 1.13 -23.67 7.71
C LEU A 27 1.64 -22.39 8.40
N ILE A 28 2.63 -22.54 9.28
CA ILE A 28 3.21 -21.45 10.07
C ILE A 28 4.72 -21.36 9.91
N ILE A 29 5.24 -20.16 10.08
CA ILE A 29 6.66 -19.92 10.34
C ILE A 29 6.85 -19.69 11.83
N ARG A 30 7.75 -20.46 12.42
CA ARG A 30 8.22 -20.28 13.79
C ARG A 30 9.59 -19.62 13.76
N VAL A 31 9.69 -18.47 14.41
CA VAL A 31 10.94 -17.71 14.58
C VAL A 31 11.38 -17.81 16.02
N VAL A 32 12.62 -18.22 16.26
CA VAL A 32 13.20 -18.29 17.60
C VAL A 32 14.45 -17.41 17.66
N TYR A 33 14.48 -16.51 18.63
CA TYR A 33 15.60 -15.62 18.90
C TYR A 33 15.72 -15.37 20.40
N HIS A 34 16.93 -15.51 20.97
CA HIS A 34 17.18 -15.38 22.39
C HIS A 34 16.22 -16.20 23.27
N ARG A 35 15.99 -17.49 22.94
CA ARG A 35 15.10 -18.45 23.64
C ARG A 35 13.61 -18.03 23.63
N ARG A 36 13.24 -16.92 22.98
CA ARG A 36 11.84 -16.54 22.76
C ARG A 36 11.38 -17.05 21.40
N LYS A 37 10.11 -17.50 21.35
CA LYS A 37 9.49 -17.97 20.10
C LYS A 37 8.36 -17.05 19.68
N SER A 38 8.19 -16.88 18.38
CA SER A 38 7.02 -16.25 17.76
C SER A 38 6.57 -17.09 16.57
N GLU A 39 5.28 -17.19 16.37
CA GLU A 39 4.67 -17.97 15.31
C GLU A 39 3.82 -17.07 14.42
N TYR A 40 3.85 -17.34 13.13
CA TYR A 40 3.15 -16.57 12.16
C TYR A 40 2.51 -17.48 11.10
N SER A 41 1.21 -17.31 10.84
CA SER A 41 0.50 -18.08 9.82
C SER A 41 0.81 -17.55 8.41
N LEU A 42 1.10 -18.47 7.50
CA LEU A 42 1.30 -18.17 6.08
C LEU A 42 -0.02 -18.06 5.29
N GLY A 43 -1.15 -18.42 5.92
CA GLY A 43 -2.48 -18.33 5.31
C GLY A 43 -2.95 -19.59 4.59
N TRP A 44 -2.11 -20.62 4.46
CA TRP A 44 -2.51 -21.89 3.88
C TRP A 44 -2.86 -22.91 4.97
N LYS A 45 -3.85 -23.75 4.66
CA LYS A 45 -4.19 -24.95 5.44
C LYS A 45 -3.83 -26.17 4.62
N ILE A 46 -2.99 -27.04 5.15
CA ILE A 46 -2.34 -28.12 4.45
C ILE A 46 -2.57 -29.43 5.21
N HIS A 47 -2.91 -30.49 4.47
CA HIS A 47 -3.02 -31.83 5.02
C HIS A 47 -1.63 -32.34 5.41
N THR A 48 -1.54 -33.11 6.49
CA THR A 48 -0.28 -33.64 7.03
C THR A 48 0.56 -34.37 6.00
N SER A 49 -0.06 -35.17 5.12
CA SER A 49 0.61 -35.90 4.06
C SER A 49 1.24 -34.99 2.96
N ASN A 50 0.81 -33.74 2.85
CA ASN A 50 1.38 -32.77 1.92
C ASN A 50 2.56 -31.96 2.49
N PHE A 51 3.02 -32.25 3.71
CA PHE A 51 4.11 -31.51 4.32
C PHE A 51 5.27 -32.41 4.75
N SER A 52 6.47 -32.12 4.31
CA SER A 52 7.70 -32.77 4.75
C SER A 52 8.35 -31.93 5.84
N ALA A 53 8.32 -32.44 7.08
CA ALA A 53 8.91 -31.77 8.23
C ALA A 53 10.44 -31.65 8.12
N ASP A 54 11.11 -32.67 7.58
CA ASP A 54 12.56 -32.69 7.42
C ASP A 54 13.06 -31.66 6.40
N ARG A 55 12.32 -31.52 5.29
CA ARG A 55 12.63 -30.56 4.23
C ARG A 55 12.02 -29.20 4.47
N GLU A 56 11.12 -29.09 5.44
CA GLU A 56 10.34 -27.87 5.76
C GLU A 56 9.66 -27.25 4.53
N ARG A 57 9.08 -28.12 3.69
CA ARG A 57 8.44 -27.75 2.41
C ARG A 57 7.21 -28.59 2.14
N VAL A 58 6.38 -28.05 1.25
CA VAL A 58 5.19 -28.73 0.79
C VAL A 58 5.54 -29.71 -0.32
N VAL A 59 4.99 -30.92 -0.24
CA VAL A 59 5.20 -32.02 -1.18
C VAL A 59 3.87 -32.53 -1.72
N TYR A 60 3.90 -33.20 -2.87
CA TYR A 60 2.70 -33.83 -3.41
C TYR A 60 2.36 -35.12 -2.64
N SER A 61 1.07 -35.28 -2.34
CA SER A 61 0.51 -36.53 -1.86
C SER A 61 -0.86 -36.75 -2.51
N SER A 62 -1.16 -37.97 -2.87
CA SER A 62 -2.47 -38.39 -3.44
C SER A 62 -3.61 -38.25 -2.43
N THR A 63 -3.32 -38.44 -1.14
CA THR A 63 -4.29 -38.31 -0.04
C THR A 63 -4.43 -36.87 0.49
N GLY A 64 -3.64 -35.94 -0.06
CA GLY A 64 -3.60 -34.57 0.39
C GLY A 64 -4.64 -33.65 -0.25
N ASN A 65 -4.71 -32.43 0.23
CA ASN A 65 -5.66 -31.42 -0.23
C ASN A 65 -5.08 -30.46 -1.30
N LEU A 66 -3.82 -30.65 -1.73
CA LEU A 66 -3.14 -29.74 -2.67
C LEU A 66 -3.00 -30.34 -4.07
N LYS A 67 -3.18 -29.50 -5.07
CA LYS A 67 -2.90 -29.83 -6.47
C LYS A 67 -1.41 -29.62 -6.79
N ARG A 68 -0.86 -30.39 -7.73
CA ARG A 68 0.56 -30.27 -8.15
C ARG A 68 0.96 -28.84 -8.54
N LYS A 69 0.07 -28.10 -9.19
CA LYS A 69 0.32 -26.71 -9.61
C LYS A 69 0.50 -25.73 -8.45
N ASP A 70 -0.07 -26.03 -7.28
CA ASP A 70 -0.05 -25.11 -6.13
C ASP A 70 1.23 -25.28 -5.30
N LEU A 71 1.94 -26.41 -5.44
CA LEU A 71 3.15 -26.71 -4.66
C LEU A 71 4.29 -25.70 -4.91
N GLY A 72 4.53 -25.34 -6.17
CA GLY A 72 5.54 -24.36 -6.54
C GLY A 72 5.24 -23.02 -5.89
N LEU A 73 4.02 -22.52 -6.04
CA LEU A 73 3.58 -21.25 -5.49
C LEU A 73 3.75 -21.19 -3.96
N ILE A 74 3.38 -22.26 -3.25
CA ILE A 74 3.49 -22.29 -1.78
C ILE A 74 4.96 -22.36 -1.35
N ASN A 75 5.77 -23.18 -1.99
CA ASN A 75 7.19 -23.31 -1.67
C ASN A 75 7.99 -22.03 -1.97
N ASP A 76 7.66 -21.36 -3.07
CA ASP A 76 8.24 -20.05 -3.41
C ASP A 76 7.86 -19.00 -2.37
N ALA A 77 6.61 -19.00 -1.93
CA ALA A 77 6.17 -18.10 -0.86
C ALA A 77 6.87 -18.38 0.47
N ILE A 78 7.07 -19.65 0.85
CA ILE A 78 7.85 -20.05 2.01
C ILE A 78 9.27 -19.48 1.92
N SER A 79 9.93 -19.65 0.77
CA SER A 79 11.29 -19.20 0.52
C SER A 79 11.40 -17.67 0.62
N GLN A 80 10.46 -16.95 0.01
CA GLN A 80 10.39 -15.49 0.06
C GLN A 80 10.18 -14.96 1.48
N GLU A 81 9.33 -15.60 2.29
CA GLU A 81 9.11 -15.17 3.67
C GLU A 81 10.34 -15.43 4.57
N ARG A 82 11.05 -16.54 4.35
CA ARG A 82 12.34 -16.81 5.00
C ARG A 82 13.38 -15.75 4.66
N GLU A 83 13.57 -15.47 3.38
CA GLU A 83 14.51 -14.46 2.90
C GLU A 83 14.20 -13.07 3.47
N ARG A 84 12.93 -12.72 3.54
CA ARG A 84 12.49 -11.45 4.14
C ARG A 84 12.86 -11.37 5.62
N LEU A 85 12.56 -12.40 6.39
CA LEU A 85 12.91 -12.45 7.82
C LEU A 85 14.42 -12.32 8.02
N LEU A 86 15.23 -12.98 7.17
CA LEU A 86 16.69 -12.88 7.22
C LEU A 86 17.19 -11.46 6.88
N LYS A 87 16.60 -10.81 5.87
CA LYS A 87 16.93 -9.41 5.51
C LYS A 87 16.59 -8.44 6.65
N ILE A 88 15.42 -8.60 7.27
CA ILE A 88 15.03 -7.77 8.41
C ILE A 88 15.95 -8.01 9.60
N PHE A 89 16.31 -9.27 9.86
CA PHE A 89 17.24 -9.63 10.92
C PHE A 89 18.60 -8.98 10.72
N ALA A 90 19.18 -9.12 9.52
CA ALA A 90 20.47 -8.51 9.17
C ALA A 90 20.44 -6.97 9.32
N PHE A 91 19.36 -6.33 8.87
CA PHE A 91 19.17 -4.90 9.02
C PHE A 91 19.12 -4.48 10.51
N LEU A 92 18.35 -5.19 11.34
CA LEU A 92 18.24 -4.88 12.76
C LEU A 92 19.57 -5.13 13.48
N GLN A 93 20.32 -6.17 13.10
CA GLN A 93 21.62 -6.49 13.66
C GLN A 93 22.64 -5.37 13.42
N GLN A 94 22.59 -4.75 12.24
CA GLN A 94 23.49 -3.63 11.89
C GLN A 94 23.10 -2.31 12.56
N ASN A 95 21.78 -2.01 12.64
CA ASN A 95 21.31 -0.69 13.04
C ASN A 95 20.83 -0.59 14.49
N MET A 96 20.48 -1.71 15.10
CA MET A 96 19.91 -1.77 16.47
C MET A 96 20.46 -2.96 17.25
N PRO A 97 21.75 -2.98 17.61
CA PRO A 97 22.34 -4.08 18.35
C PRO A 97 21.60 -4.29 19.68
N GLY A 98 21.13 -5.53 19.91
CA GLY A 98 20.38 -5.88 21.12
C GLY A 98 18.85 -5.86 20.95
N PHE A 99 18.34 -5.77 19.72
CA PHE A 99 16.91 -5.83 19.45
C PHE A 99 16.25 -7.12 19.99
N SER A 100 14.97 -7.03 20.31
CA SER A 100 14.15 -8.14 20.79
C SER A 100 13.45 -8.88 19.64
N LEU A 101 13.01 -10.13 19.91
CA LEU A 101 12.17 -10.86 18.95
C LEU A 101 10.88 -10.10 18.61
N SER A 102 10.29 -9.36 19.56
CA SER A 102 9.11 -8.54 19.29
C SER A 102 9.39 -7.49 18.23
N GLN A 103 10.47 -6.72 18.36
CA GLN A 103 10.86 -5.70 17.39
C GLN A 103 11.10 -6.28 15.99
N LEU A 104 11.71 -7.47 15.89
CA LEU A 104 11.87 -8.16 14.62
C LEU A 104 10.52 -8.53 14.01
N MET A 105 9.60 -9.09 14.82
CA MET A 105 8.28 -9.51 14.34
C MET A 105 7.38 -8.32 14.01
N ASP A 106 7.48 -7.22 14.73
CA ASP A 106 6.71 -5.99 14.44
C ASP A 106 7.18 -5.36 13.12
N LYS A 107 8.49 -5.31 12.88
CA LYS A 107 9.03 -4.87 11.60
C LYS A 107 8.63 -5.80 10.46
N TYR A 108 8.68 -7.12 10.67
CA TYR A 108 8.23 -8.11 9.70
C TYR A 108 6.74 -7.95 9.36
N ARG A 109 5.87 -7.78 10.36
CA ARG A 109 4.43 -7.53 10.16
C ARG A 109 4.19 -6.23 9.40
N MET A 110 4.90 -5.18 9.77
CA MET A 110 4.83 -3.89 9.08
C MET A 110 5.21 -4.03 7.61
N GLU A 111 6.36 -4.62 7.29
CA GLU A 111 6.82 -4.81 5.90
C GLU A 111 5.89 -5.71 5.09
N ARG A 112 5.31 -6.74 5.73
CA ARG A 112 4.32 -7.59 5.08
C ARG A 112 3.02 -6.84 4.78
N ASN A 113 2.55 -6.00 5.70
CA ASN A 113 1.37 -5.17 5.46
C ASN A 113 1.58 -4.20 4.30
N LEU A 114 2.80 -3.71 4.10
CA LEU A 114 3.14 -2.80 2.99
C LEU A 114 3.04 -3.45 1.59
N ARG A 115 2.83 -4.75 1.48
CA ARG A 115 2.45 -5.39 0.21
C ARG A 115 1.05 -5.00 -0.24
N TYR A 116 0.18 -4.60 0.69
CA TYR A 116 -1.15 -4.12 0.37
C TYR A 116 -1.10 -2.65 -0.02
N VAL A 117 -1.79 -2.34 -1.11
CA VAL A 117 -1.81 -0.99 -1.68
C VAL A 117 -2.35 0.03 -0.67
N ASP A 118 -3.44 -0.31 0.02
CA ASP A 118 -4.07 0.57 1.01
C ASP A 118 -3.18 0.87 2.21
N ALA A 119 -2.49 -0.14 2.75
CA ALA A 119 -1.57 0.05 3.87
C ALA A 119 -0.36 0.91 3.49
N PHE A 120 0.14 0.73 2.26
CA PHE A 120 1.22 1.56 1.74
C PHE A 120 0.79 3.03 1.58
N ILE A 121 -0.41 3.26 1.03
CA ILE A 121 -0.96 4.62 0.89
C ILE A 121 -1.11 5.28 2.26
N VAL A 122 -1.64 4.58 3.28
CA VAL A 122 -1.76 5.11 4.65
C VAL A 122 -0.40 5.59 5.17
N ARG A 123 0.64 4.75 5.05
CA ARG A 123 2.00 5.13 5.46
C ARG A 123 2.52 6.36 4.71
N GLU A 124 2.26 6.45 3.40
CA GLU A 124 2.68 7.62 2.61
C GLU A 124 1.94 8.91 3.03
N ILE A 125 0.67 8.79 3.40
CA ILE A 125 -0.12 9.92 3.94
C ILE A 125 0.51 10.42 5.26
N GLU A 126 0.84 9.51 6.17
CA GLU A 126 1.47 9.85 7.44
C GLU A 126 2.82 10.55 7.22
N ARG A 127 3.67 10.02 6.31
CA ARG A 127 4.94 10.62 5.94
C ARG A 127 4.76 12.04 5.38
N LEU A 128 3.81 12.23 4.44
CA LEU A 128 3.52 13.54 3.86
C LEU A 128 3.04 14.56 4.90
N ARG A 129 2.27 14.12 5.90
CA ARG A 129 1.85 14.98 7.01
C ARG A 129 3.03 15.41 7.89
N GLN A 130 3.94 14.49 8.19
CA GLN A 130 5.17 14.79 8.94
C GLN A 130 6.08 15.76 8.19
N GLU A 131 6.09 15.69 6.84
CA GLU A 131 6.82 16.64 5.97
C GLU A 131 6.09 18.00 5.79
N GLY A 132 4.96 18.23 6.47
CA GLY A 132 4.18 19.48 6.33
C GLY A 132 3.36 19.58 5.03
N ARG A 133 3.32 18.54 4.19
CA ARG A 133 2.65 18.51 2.88
C ARG A 133 1.18 18.07 2.99
N SER A 134 0.42 18.77 3.83
CA SER A 134 -0.97 18.43 4.17
C SER A 134 -1.91 18.39 2.95
N GLY A 135 -1.76 19.31 2.00
CA GLY A 135 -2.57 19.32 0.77
C GLY A 135 -2.37 18.06 -0.08
N THR A 136 -1.11 17.63 -0.28
CA THR A 136 -0.82 16.39 -0.99
C THR A 136 -1.32 15.16 -0.22
N ALA A 137 -1.17 15.13 1.10
CA ALA A 137 -1.71 14.07 1.95
C ALA A 137 -3.23 13.95 1.82
N GLY A 138 -3.96 15.07 1.73
CA GLY A 138 -5.40 15.12 1.49
C GLY A 138 -5.81 14.48 0.16
N LEU A 139 -5.05 14.74 -0.92
CA LEU A 139 -5.30 14.14 -2.24
C LEU A 139 -5.09 12.61 -2.21
N TYR A 140 -4.05 12.13 -1.52
CA TYR A 140 -3.83 10.69 -1.34
C TYR A 140 -4.95 10.05 -0.50
N LEU A 141 -5.42 10.74 0.53
CA LEU A 141 -6.52 10.28 1.39
C LEU A 141 -7.83 10.13 0.59
N SER A 142 -8.17 11.13 -0.23
CA SER A 142 -9.35 11.09 -1.11
C SER A 142 -9.26 9.92 -2.10
N GLY A 143 -8.09 9.70 -2.71
CA GLY A 143 -7.84 8.54 -3.58
C GLY A 143 -7.98 7.21 -2.85
N LEU A 144 -7.48 7.11 -1.61
CA LEU A 144 -7.61 5.92 -0.77
C LEU A 144 -9.06 5.59 -0.45
N TYR A 145 -9.87 6.58 -0.05
CA TYR A 145 -11.29 6.37 0.21
C TYR A 145 -12.04 5.89 -1.04
N SER A 146 -11.73 6.47 -2.20
CA SER A 146 -12.29 6.05 -3.46
C SER A 146 -11.94 4.61 -3.81
N LEU A 147 -10.66 4.23 -3.65
CA LEU A 147 -10.18 2.88 -3.90
C LEU A 147 -10.82 1.85 -2.95
N ARG A 148 -10.89 2.14 -1.65
CA ARG A 148 -11.55 1.28 -0.66
C ARG A 148 -13.03 1.05 -0.97
N ARG A 149 -13.71 2.07 -1.48
CA ARG A 149 -15.11 1.97 -1.89
C ARG A 149 -15.28 1.06 -3.11
N PHE A 150 -14.38 1.14 -4.08
CA PHE A 150 -14.34 0.22 -5.23
C PHE A 150 -14.10 -1.22 -4.77
N LEU A 151 -13.17 -1.43 -3.88
CA LEU A 151 -12.79 -2.74 -3.34
C LEU A 151 -13.81 -3.34 -2.36
N ARG A 152 -14.82 -2.60 -1.92
CA ARG A 152 -15.84 -3.05 -0.96
C ARG A 152 -15.25 -3.71 0.30
N GLY A 153 -14.14 -3.18 0.80
CA GLY A 153 -13.44 -3.69 1.98
C GLY A 153 -12.44 -4.80 1.72
N GLN A 154 -12.31 -5.29 0.50
CA GLN A 154 -11.25 -6.23 0.13
C GLN A 154 -9.90 -5.51 0.10
N LYS A 155 -8.82 -6.25 0.41
CA LYS A 155 -7.47 -5.75 0.30
C LYS A 155 -6.83 -6.28 -0.97
N ILE A 156 -6.12 -5.42 -1.68
CA ILE A 156 -5.34 -5.81 -2.86
C ILE A 156 -3.85 -5.62 -2.62
N THR A 157 -3.07 -6.50 -3.19
CA THR A 157 -1.61 -6.38 -3.25
C THR A 157 -1.19 -5.60 -4.50
N PHE A 158 0.05 -5.14 -4.52
CA PHE A 158 0.61 -4.49 -5.72
C PHE A 158 0.66 -5.42 -6.94
N ARG A 159 0.70 -6.74 -6.76
CA ARG A 159 0.65 -7.72 -7.85
C ARG A 159 -0.71 -7.80 -8.54
N GLU A 160 -1.77 -7.57 -7.77
CA GLU A 160 -3.15 -7.57 -8.27
C GLU A 160 -3.53 -6.26 -8.94
N LEU A 161 -2.68 -5.23 -8.83
CA LEU A 161 -2.85 -3.95 -9.50
C LEU A 161 -2.48 -4.09 -10.98
N THR A 162 -3.31 -4.78 -11.75
CA THR A 162 -3.14 -5.04 -13.19
C THR A 162 -3.76 -3.94 -14.05
N TYR A 163 -3.50 -3.99 -15.37
CA TYR A 163 -4.16 -3.09 -16.34
C TYR A 163 -5.69 -3.26 -16.30
N CYS A 164 -6.19 -4.51 -16.27
CA CYS A 164 -7.63 -4.78 -16.14
C CYS A 164 -8.21 -4.17 -14.88
N PHE A 165 -7.54 -4.32 -13.74
CA PHE A 165 -7.97 -3.68 -12.49
C PHE A 165 -8.08 -2.15 -12.62
N LEU A 166 -7.11 -1.51 -13.27
CA LEU A 166 -7.12 -0.05 -13.46
C LEU A 166 -8.27 0.40 -14.38
N THR A 167 -8.55 -0.34 -15.44
CA THR A 167 -9.67 -0.05 -16.35
C THR A 167 -11.02 -0.22 -15.65
N ASP A 168 -11.19 -1.26 -14.84
CA ASP A 168 -12.40 -1.49 -14.05
C ASP A 168 -12.60 -0.38 -13.00
N TYR A 169 -11.52 0.05 -12.36
CA TYR A 169 -11.57 1.15 -11.40
C TYR A 169 -11.94 2.48 -12.06
N ILE A 170 -11.37 2.79 -13.24
CA ILE A 170 -11.72 3.97 -14.02
C ILE A 170 -13.19 3.93 -14.43
N HIS A 171 -13.67 2.80 -14.93
CA HIS A 171 -15.08 2.60 -15.27
C HIS A 171 -16.00 2.85 -14.07
N PHE A 172 -15.66 2.26 -12.92
CA PHE A 172 -16.39 2.49 -11.67
C PHE A 172 -16.47 3.99 -11.30
N LEU A 173 -15.38 4.74 -11.44
CA LEU A 173 -15.35 6.18 -11.14
C LEU A 173 -16.25 6.97 -12.09
N ARG A 174 -16.21 6.66 -13.38
CA ARG A 174 -17.07 7.29 -14.41
C ARG A 174 -18.55 7.03 -14.19
N MET A 175 -18.89 5.78 -13.89
CA MET A 175 -20.29 5.39 -13.56
C MET A 175 -20.84 6.13 -12.34
N ARG A 176 -19.97 6.62 -11.47
CA ARG A 176 -20.33 7.46 -10.33
C ARG A 176 -20.37 8.95 -10.61
N GLY A 177 -20.21 9.36 -11.86
CA GLY A 177 -20.23 10.77 -12.26
C GLY A 177 -18.99 11.56 -11.82
N ILE A 178 -17.86 10.88 -11.52
CA ILE A 178 -16.60 11.55 -11.18
C ILE A 178 -16.02 12.17 -12.45
N SER A 179 -15.65 13.45 -12.38
CA SER A 179 -15.05 14.17 -13.53
C SER A 179 -13.74 13.53 -13.98
N GLU A 180 -13.47 13.56 -15.29
CA GLU A 180 -12.24 12.98 -15.87
C GLU A 180 -10.95 13.52 -15.23
N ASN A 181 -10.93 14.81 -14.87
CA ASN A 181 -9.77 15.40 -14.21
C ASN A 181 -9.55 14.81 -12.81
N THR A 182 -10.63 14.48 -12.08
CA THR A 182 -10.55 13.81 -10.78
C THR A 182 -10.15 12.34 -10.93
N VAL A 183 -10.68 11.64 -11.96
CA VAL A 183 -10.24 10.28 -12.32
C VAL A 183 -8.74 10.28 -12.59
N ASN A 184 -8.25 11.21 -13.41
CA ASN A 184 -6.84 11.36 -13.73
C ASN A 184 -5.99 11.61 -12.47
N MET A 185 -6.47 12.44 -11.56
CA MET A 185 -5.80 12.72 -10.29
C MET A 185 -5.65 11.43 -9.46
N TYR A 186 -6.71 10.64 -9.31
CA TYR A 186 -6.66 9.38 -8.55
C TYR A 186 -5.70 8.37 -9.18
N ILE A 187 -5.72 8.23 -10.51
CA ILE A 187 -4.83 7.32 -11.22
C ILE A 187 -3.37 7.79 -11.15
N ARG A 188 -3.10 9.10 -11.26
CA ARG A 188 -1.74 9.65 -11.09
C ARG A 188 -1.21 9.41 -9.68
N ASN A 189 -2.04 9.59 -8.66
CA ASN A 189 -1.67 9.31 -7.26
C ASN A 189 -1.36 7.81 -7.08
N LEU A 190 -2.18 6.92 -7.63
CA LEU A 190 -1.97 5.48 -7.55
C LEU A 190 -0.68 5.06 -8.30
N ARG A 191 -0.39 5.65 -9.46
CA ARG A 191 0.88 5.47 -10.19
C ARG A 191 2.08 5.91 -9.35
N ALA A 192 1.98 7.08 -8.69
CA ALA A 192 3.04 7.58 -7.83
C ALA A 192 3.31 6.64 -6.64
N VAL A 193 2.25 6.09 -6.03
CA VAL A 193 2.33 5.08 -4.97
C VAL A 193 3.01 3.80 -5.49
N TYR A 194 2.58 3.30 -6.65
CA TYR A 194 3.15 2.11 -7.29
C TYR A 194 4.66 2.27 -7.52
N ASN A 195 5.07 3.40 -8.13
CA ASN A 195 6.48 3.67 -8.41
C ASN A 195 7.32 3.80 -7.13
N LYS A 196 6.77 4.38 -6.06
CA LYS A 196 7.44 4.45 -4.74
C LYS A 196 7.59 3.05 -4.13
N ALA A 197 6.56 2.24 -4.19
CA ALA A 197 6.58 0.88 -3.69
C ALA A 197 7.61 0.02 -4.44
N GLN A 198 7.69 0.16 -5.76
CA GLN A 198 8.69 -0.49 -6.59
C GLN A 198 10.13 -0.10 -6.21
N LYS A 199 10.39 1.21 -6.02
CA LYS A 199 11.70 1.72 -5.57
C LYS A 199 12.09 1.19 -4.18
N GLN A 200 11.12 0.84 -3.33
CA GLN A 200 11.35 0.24 -2.02
C GLN A 200 11.49 -1.30 -2.07
N GLY A 201 11.58 -1.88 -3.26
CA GLY A 201 11.81 -3.32 -3.45
C GLY A 201 10.57 -4.19 -3.24
N ILE A 202 9.37 -3.61 -3.24
CA ILE A 202 8.13 -4.41 -3.22
C ILE A 202 7.99 -5.09 -4.57
N ASN A 203 7.87 -6.41 -4.55
CA ASN A 203 7.76 -7.21 -5.77
C ASN A 203 6.40 -6.98 -6.45
N MET A 204 6.43 -6.42 -7.65
CA MET A 204 5.25 -6.10 -8.46
C MET A 204 4.81 -7.27 -9.36
N GLY A 205 5.67 -8.24 -9.59
CA GLY A 205 5.40 -9.45 -10.37
C GLY A 205 5.48 -9.29 -11.90
N CYS A 206 5.24 -8.10 -12.44
CA CYS A 206 5.24 -7.83 -13.89
C CYS A 206 5.60 -6.36 -14.18
N GLU A 207 5.60 -5.99 -15.46
CA GLU A 207 5.75 -4.61 -15.91
C GLU A 207 4.65 -3.69 -15.32
N SER A 208 4.94 -2.38 -15.29
CA SER A 208 4.02 -1.38 -14.72
C SER A 208 2.69 -1.36 -15.49
N PRO A 209 1.56 -1.62 -14.83
CA PRO A 209 0.23 -1.61 -15.45
C PRO A 209 -0.20 -0.22 -15.95
N PHE A 210 0.54 0.81 -15.57
CA PHE A 210 0.27 2.19 -15.98
C PHE A 210 0.94 2.58 -17.31
N ARG A 211 1.78 1.70 -17.90
CA ARG A 211 2.55 2.03 -19.11
C ARG A 211 1.65 2.33 -20.29
N GLU A 212 0.65 1.49 -20.51
CA GLU A 212 -0.27 1.58 -21.64
C GLU A 212 -1.52 2.41 -21.36
N LEU A 213 -1.69 2.85 -20.10
CA LEU A 213 -2.89 3.56 -19.69
C LEU A 213 -2.88 5.01 -20.22
N LYS A 214 -3.73 5.26 -21.19
CA LYS A 214 -3.97 6.61 -21.74
C LYS A 214 -5.11 7.27 -20.97
N LEU A 215 -4.83 8.39 -20.33
CA LEU A 215 -5.80 9.19 -19.59
C LEU A 215 -6.27 10.36 -20.49
N GLN A 216 -7.58 10.53 -20.60
CA GLN A 216 -8.18 11.66 -21.30
C GLN A 216 -8.12 12.89 -20.39
N THR A 217 -7.62 14.00 -20.88
CA THR A 217 -7.64 15.28 -20.16
C THR A 217 -8.76 16.13 -20.73
N GLN A 218 -9.66 16.58 -19.87
CA GLN A 218 -10.67 17.56 -20.25
C GLN A 218 -10.16 18.97 -19.96
N GLU A 219 -10.23 19.81 -20.94
CA GLU A 219 -9.97 21.24 -20.74
C GLU A 219 -11.07 21.79 -19.83
N THR A 220 -10.67 22.44 -18.76
CA THR A 220 -11.59 23.18 -17.89
C THR A 220 -11.70 24.61 -18.38
N ALA A 221 -12.91 25.15 -18.36
CA ALA A 221 -13.12 26.55 -18.67
C ALA A 221 -12.22 27.42 -17.78
N LYS A 222 -11.42 28.27 -18.40
CA LYS A 222 -10.57 29.20 -17.69
C LYS A 222 -11.48 30.19 -16.96
N ARG A 223 -11.33 30.26 -15.63
CA ARG A 223 -12.07 31.21 -14.76
C ARG A 223 -11.40 32.60 -14.75
N ALA A 224 -10.66 32.91 -15.79
CA ALA A 224 -10.05 34.22 -15.92
C ALA A 224 -11.14 35.27 -16.21
N LEU A 225 -11.18 36.33 -15.39
CA LEU A 225 -12.07 37.44 -15.60
C LEU A 225 -11.58 38.31 -16.77
N CYS A 226 -12.51 38.80 -17.59
CA CYS A 226 -12.15 39.76 -18.60
C CYS A 226 -11.98 41.18 -18.00
N LYS A 227 -11.39 42.09 -18.75
CA LYS A 227 -11.17 43.48 -18.28
C LYS A 227 -12.49 44.17 -17.88
N HIS A 228 -13.57 43.89 -18.57
CA HIS A 228 -14.90 44.41 -18.28
C HIS A 228 -15.41 43.92 -16.92
N ASP A 229 -15.22 42.62 -16.59
CA ASP A 229 -15.61 42.08 -15.31
C ASP A 229 -14.81 42.69 -14.14
N ILE A 230 -13.52 42.94 -14.35
CA ILE A 230 -12.68 43.61 -13.38
C ILE A 230 -13.16 45.06 -13.16
N ALA A 231 -13.48 45.79 -14.22
CA ALA A 231 -14.02 47.13 -14.12
C ALA A 231 -15.35 47.16 -13.31
N ARG A 232 -16.23 46.18 -13.54
CA ARG A 232 -17.47 46.03 -12.76
C ARG A 232 -17.19 45.79 -11.27
N ILE A 233 -16.21 44.93 -10.94
CA ILE A 233 -15.82 44.66 -9.53
C ILE A 233 -15.32 45.95 -8.86
N VAL A 234 -14.56 46.76 -9.57
CA VAL A 234 -14.06 48.03 -9.07
C VAL A 234 -15.19 49.02 -8.83
N SER A 235 -16.18 49.08 -9.72
CA SER A 235 -17.26 50.07 -9.67
C SER A 235 -18.41 49.74 -8.72
N VAL A 236 -18.44 48.53 -8.14
CA VAL A 236 -19.52 48.15 -7.20
C VAL A 236 -19.41 48.93 -5.90
N ASP A 237 -20.50 49.57 -5.49
CA ASP A 237 -20.60 50.15 -4.17
C ASP A 237 -20.83 49.07 -3.12
N LEU A 238 -19.86 48.91 -2.22
CA LEU A 238 -19.87 47.93 -1.13
C LEU A 238 -19.85 48.59 0.25
N SER A 239 -20.25 49.88 0.34
CA SER A 239 -20.25 50.65 1.56
C SER A 239 -21.05 50.04 2.70
N SER A 240 -22.11 49.22 2.34
CA SER A 240 -22.92 48.48 3.30
C SER A 240 -22.36 47.10 3.69
N GLU A 241 -21.33 46.61 3.01
CA GLU A 241 -20.80 45.23 3.14
C GLU A 241 -19.28 45.22 3.39
N PRO A 242 -18.83 45.54 4.59
CA PRO A 242 -17.39 45.74 4.90
C PRO A 242 -16.50 44.53 4.59
N LEU A 243 -17.07 43.33 4.69
CA LEU A 243 -16.32 42.08 4.37
C LEU A 243 -16.09 41.92 2.86
N LEU A 244 -17.10 42.27 2.05
CA LEU A 244 -16.99 42.22 0.59
C LEU A 244 -16.08 43.33 0.07
N ASP A 245 -16.16 44.51 0.68
CA ASP A 245 -15.29 45.63 0.37
C ASP A 245 -13.80 45.26 0.58
N ARG A 246 -13.49 44.70 1.75
CA ARG A 246 -12.14 44.21 2.05
C ARG A 246 -11.72 43.07 1.10
N ALA A 247 -12.61 42.18 0.76
CA ALA A 247 -12.32 41.09 -0.21
C ALA A 247 -12.01 41.64 -1.60
N ARG A 248 -12.77 42.67 -2.05
CA ARG A 248 -12.48 43.39 -3.29
C ARG A 248 -11.10 44.01 -3.27
N ASP A 249 -10.75 44.70 -2.20
CA ASP A 249 -9.45 45.38 -2.06
C ASP A 249 -8.29 44.36 -2.11
N LEU A 250 -8.40 43.26 -1.42
CA LEU A 250 -7.41 42.18 -1.47
C LEU A 250 -7.30 41.56 -2.88
N PHE A 251 -8.43 41.36 -3.57
CA PHE A 251 -8.45 40.91 -4.95
C PHE A 251 -7.76 41.90 -5.88
N MET A 252 -8.09 43.18 -5.78
CA MET A 252 -7.50 44.24 -6.60
C MET A 252 -6.00 44.42 -6.30
N PHE A 253 -5.60 44.34 -5.03
CA PHE A 253 -4.18 44.30 -4.68
C PHE A 253 -3.45 43.14 -5.38
N SER A 254 -3.99 41.94 -5.28
CA SER A 254 -3.41 40.77 -5.94
C SER A 254 -3.38 40.92 -7.48
N PHE A 255 -4.42 41.49 -8.06
CA PHE A 255 -4.49 41.77 -9.50
C PHE A 255 -3.40 42.75 -9.96
N TYR A 256 -3.22 43.87 -9.28
CA TYR A 256 -2.18 44.87 -9.58
C TYR A 256 -0.77 44.35 -9.27
N ALA A 257 -0.62 43.55 -8.23
CA ALA A 257 0.63 42.88 -7.88
C ALA A 257 0.94 41.63 -8.78
N ARG A 258 0.16 41.38 -9.86
CA ARG A 258 0.33 40.28 -10.80
C ARG A 258 0.29 38.90 -10.14
N GLY A 259 -0.52 38.74 -9.10
CA GLY A 259 -0.72 37.49 -8.40
C GLY A 259 0.33 37.18 -7.32
N MET A 260 1.09 38.17 -6.89
CA MET A 260 1.98 38.03 -5.72
C MET A 260 1.22 38.08 -4.41
#